data_983334db957e7b7248f1c0d040277d8d
#
_entry.id   983334db957e7b7248f1c0d040277d8d
#
_cell.length_a   1.000
_cell.length_b   1.000
_cell.length_c   1.000
_cell.angle_alpha   90.00
_cell.angle_beta   90.00
_cell.angle_gamma   90.00
#
_symmetry.space_group_name_H-M   'P 1'
#
loop_
_entity.id
_entity.type
_entity.pdbx_description
1 polymer ?
#
loop_
_entity_poly.entity_id
_entity_poly.type
_entity_poly.pdbx_seq_one_letter_code
_entity_poly.pdbx_strand_id
1 'polypeptide(L)'
;MGYDSFGLPTEQYAIQTGIHPAIATKDNTDRYRKQLDQIGFSYDWSREIQTSDPNYYKWTQWIFKQLFDSYYCNTEDKALSISHLVSNFEKKGNK
;
A
#
# COMPACT_ATOMS: atom_id res chain seq x y z
N MET A 1 -5.38 -14.66 -8.78
CA MET A 1 -4.21 -13.87 -9.26
C MET A 1 -4.17 -12.53 -8.57
N GLY A 2 -2.99 -12.11 -8.09
CA GLY A 2 -2.80 -10.80 -7.51
C GLY A 2 -1.71 -10.03 -8.25
N TYR A 3 -1.94 -8.73 -8.51
CA TYR A 3 -0.96 -7.82 -9.10
C TYR A 3 -0.49 -6.83 -8.04
N ASP A 4 0.82 -6.80 -7.79
CA ASP A 4 1.45 -5.73 -7.01
C ASP A 4 1.67 -4.55 -7.96
N SER A 5 0.71 -3.64 -7.94
CA SER A 5 0.56 -2.62 -8.98
C SER A 5 0.96 -1.20 -8.53
N PHE A 6 1.40 -1.02 -7.29
CA PHE A 6 2.08 0.19 -6.86
C PHE A 6 3.59 0.09 -7.14
N GLY A 7 4.19 1.17 -7.61
CA GLY A 7 5.65 1.21 -7.72
C GLY A 7 6.22 2.33 -8.56
N LEU A 8 7.46 2.71 -8.27
CA LEU A 8 8.24 3.72 -8.99
C LEU A 8 8.37 3.45 -10.50
N PRO A 9 8.50 2.20 -10.99
CA PRO A 9 8.61 1.97 -12.44
C PRO A 9 7.42 2.50 -13.23
N THR A 10 6.20 2.33 -12.73
CA THR A 10 4.99 2.86 -13.39
C THR A 10 4.93 4.38 -13.32
N GLU A 11 5.37 4.99 -12.21
CA GLU A 11 5.47 6.44 -12.07
C GLU A 11 6.49 7.04 -13.03
N GLN A 12 7.68 6.44 -13.14
CA GLN A 12 8.70 6.86 -14.09
C GLN A 12 8.23 6.74 -15.54
N TYR A 13 7.56 5.67 -15.88
CA TYR A 13 6.95 5.50 -17.19
C TYR A 13 5.91 6.58 -17.47
N ALA A 14 5.08 6.92 -16.52
CA ALA A 14 4.09 8.00 -16.63
C ALA A 14 4.75 9.37 -16.88
N ILE A 15 5.83 9.68 -16.18
CA ILE A 15 6.60 10.92 -16.37
C ILE A 15 7.21 10.97 -17.79
N GLN A 16 7.77 9.86 -18.27
CA GLN A 16 8.42 9.80 -19.59
C GLN A 16 7.44 9.85 -20.75
N THR A 17 6.26 9.26 -20.60
CA THR A 17 5.31 9.08 -21.72
C THR A 17 4.09 10.00 -21.64
N GLY A 18 3.84 10.63 -20.50
CA GLY A 18 2.63 11.41 -20.24
C GLY A 18 1.37 10.55 -20.03
N ILE A 19 1.52 9.21 -19.95
CA ILE A 19 0.40 8.28 -19.73
C ILE A 19 0.13 8.15 -18.23
N HIS A 20 -1.12 8.36 -17.83
CA HIS A 20 -1.49 8.23 -16.42
C HIS A 20 -1.20 6.82 -15.87
N PRO A 21 -0.60 6.67 -14.67
CA PRO A 21 -0.22 5.37 -14.09
C PRO A 21 -1.34 4.33 -14.07
N ALA A 22 -2.58 4.74 -13.77
CA ALA A 22 -3.72 3.82 -13.75
C ALA A 22 -4.02 3.22 -15.12
N ILE A 23 -3.83 3.99 -16.22
CA ILE A 23 -4.02 3.51 -17.60
C ILE A 23 -2.92 2.51 -17.94
N ALA A 24 -1.66 2.88 -17.69
CA ALA A 24 -0.52 1.99 -17.95
C ALA A 24 -0.62 0.67 -17.15
N THR A 25 -1.03 0.75 -15.89
CA THR A 25 -1.26 -0.44 -15.04
C THR A 25 -2.36 -1.33 -15.62
N LYS A 26 -3.49 -0.74 -16.02
CA LYS A 26 -4.60 -1.50 -16.61
C LYS A 26 -4.16 -2.21 -17.90
N ASP A 27 -3.52 -1.52 -18.81
CA ASP A 27 -3.07 -2.08 -20.09
C ASP A 27 -2.08 -3.23 -19.87
N ASN A 28 -1.17 -3.08 -18.91
CA ASN A 28 -0.20 -4.11 -18.57
C ASN A 28 -0.85 -5.33 -17.91
N THR A 29 -1.79 -5.16 -16.98
CA THR A 29 -2.51 -6.27 -16.36
C THR A 29 -3.36 -7.03 -17.37
N ASP A 30 -4.05 -6.34 -18.28
CA ASP A 30 -4.81 -6.96 -19.37
C ASP A 30 -3.89 -7.76 -20.30
N ARG A 31 -2.68 -7.28 -20.56
CA ARG A 31 -1.67 -7.98 -21.35
C ARG A 31 -1.13 -9.23 -20.63
N TYR A 32 -0.79 -9.13 -19.34
CA TYR A 32 -0.36 -10.26 -18.53
C TYR A 32 -1.43 -11.36 -18.49
N ARG A 33 -2.68 -10.98 -18.28
CA ARG A 33 -3.78 -11.94 -18.29
C ARG A 33 -3.84 -12.73 -19.59
N LYS A 34 -3.78 -12.05 -20.74
CA LYS A 34 -3.75 -12.72 -22.05
C LYS A 34 -2.55 -13.66 -22.21
N GLN A 35 -1.38 -13.26 -21.73
CA GLN A 35 -0.19 -14.09 -21.79
C GLN A 35 -0.31 -15.36 -20.91
N LEU A 36 -0.84 -15.20 -19.69
CA LEU A 36 -1.07 -16.32 -18.78
C LEU A 36 -2.12 -17.30 -19.30
N ASP A 37 -3.17 -16.79 -19.96
CA ASP A 37 -4.17 -17.63 -20.63
C ASP A 37 -3.55 -18.43 -21.77
N GLN A 38 -2.62 -17.86 -22.54
CA GLN A 38 -1.91 -18.56 -23.62
C GLN A 38 -1.02 -19.70 -23.11
N ILE A 39 -0.44 -19.55 -21.91
CA ILE A 39 0.35 -20.60 -21.26
C ILE A 39 -0.55 -21.71 -20.70
N GLY A 40 -1.84 -21.41 -20.47
CA GLY A 40 -2.82 -22.38 -19.99
C GLY A 40 -2.87 -22.53 -18.46
N PHE A 41 -2.52 -21.48 -17.72
CA PHE A 41 -2.68 -21.49 -16.27
C PHE A 41 -4.17 -21.47 -15.88
N SER A 42 -4.51 -22.26 -14.86
CA SER A 42 -5.87 -22.39 -14.31
C SER A 42 -6.16 -21.34 -13.25
N TYR A 43 -6.16 -20.05 -13.61
CA TYR A 43 -6.56 -18.98 -12.70
C TYR A 43 -8.07 -18.75 -12.74
N ASP A 44 -8.66 -18.53 -11.57
CA ASP A 44 -10.00 -17.98 -11.45
C ASP A 44 -9.92 -16.45 -11.51
N TRP A 45 -10.14 -15.89 -12.68
CA TRP A 45 -10.06 -14.44 -12.91
C TRP A 45 -11.15 -13.64 -12.18
N SER A 46 -12.22 -14.27 -11.70
CA SER A 46 -13.22 -13.59 -10.87
C SER A 46 -12.66 -13.22 -9.49
N ARG A 47 -11.53 -13.81 -9.09
CA ARG A 47 -10.81 -13.57 -7.85
C ARG A 47 -9.51 -12.81 -8.06
N GLU A 48 -9.45 -11.99 -9.08
CA GLU A 48 -8.31 -11.13 -9.39
C GLU A 48 -8.24 -9.95 -8.41
N ILE A 49 -7.03 -9.61 -7.97
CA ILE A 49 -6.77 -8.54 -7.01
C ILE A 49 -5.68 -7.62 -7.55
N GLN A 50 -5.86 -6.31 -7.36
CA GLN A 50 -4.82 -5.30 -7.62
C GLN A 50 -4.55 -4.51 -6.33
N THR A 51 -3.29 -4.41 -5.92
CA THR A 51 -2.91 -3.69 -4.69
C THR A 51 -3.16 -2.18 -4.79
N SER A 52 -3.23 -1.64 -6.01
CA SER A 52 -3.58 -0.23 -6.28
C SER A 52 -5.09 0.05 -6.31
N ASP A 53 -5.95 -0.95 -6.11
CA ASP A 53 -7.39 -0.73 -5.96
C ASP A 53 -7.67 -0.09 -4.60
N PRO A 54 -8.41 1.05 -4.53
CA PRO A 54 -8.82 1.67 -3.28
C PRO A 54 -9.53 0.73 -2.31
N ASN A 55 -10.32 -0.21 -2.80
CA ASN A 55 -10.98 -1.20 -1.97
C ASN A 55 -10.00 -2.18 -1.31
N TYR A 56 -8.83 -2.39 -1.91
CA TYR A 56 -7.76 -3.20 -1.36
C TYR A 56 -6.91 -2.37 -0.38
N TYR A 57 -6.32 -1.27 -0.79
CA TYR A 57 -5.34 -0.54 0.02
C TYR A 57 -5.95 0.27 1.17
N LYS A 58 -7.26 0.51 1.21
CA LYS A 58 -7.92 1.17 2.35
C LYS A 58 -7.61 0.51 3.69
N TRP A 59 -7.41 -0.81 3.72
CA TRP A 59 -7.05 -1.53 4.93
C TRP A 59 -5.61 -1.28 5.38
N THR A 60 -4.69 -1.16 4.44
CA THR A 60 -3.31 -0.75 4.71
C THR A 60 -3.28 0.67 5.27
N GLN A 61 -4.06 1.58 4.70
CA GLN A 61 -4.22 2.94 5.21
C GLN A 61 -4.85 2.97 6.61
N TRP A 62 -5.82 2.10 6.86
CA TRP A 62 -6.43 1.99 8.19
C TRP A 62 -5.40 1.53 9.24
N ILE A 63 -4.61 0.50 8.93
CA ILE A 63 -3.52 0.04 9.81
C ILE A 63 -2.51 1.16 10.05
N PHE A 64 -2.09 1.86 8.99
CA PHE A 64 -1.17 2.99 9.12
C PHE A 64 -1.71 4.07 10.07
N LYS A 65 -3.00 4.41 9.99
CA LYS A 65 -3.62 5.37 10.91
C LYS A 65 -3.56 4.91 12.36
N GLN A 66 -3.77 3.62 12.64
CA GLN A 66 -3.61 3.09 14.00
C GLN A 66 -2.17 3.25 14.51
N LEU A 67 -1.18 2.96 13.65
CA LEU A 67 0.23 3.14 13.99
C LEU A 67 0.60 4.60 14.15
N PHE A 68 0.06 5.48 13.31
CA PHE A 68 0.32 6.92 13.36
C PHE A 68 -0.14 7.58 14.66
N ASP A 69 -1.24 7.12 15.24
CA ASP A 69 -1.77 7.59 16.51
C ASP A 69 -1.11 6.94 17.74
N SER A 70 -0.03 6.15 17.51
CA SER A 70 0.65 5.38 18.54
C SER A 70 2.17 5.55 18.47
N TYR A 71 2.85 5.26 19.58
CA TYR A 71 4.30 5.11 19.62
C TYR A 71 4.66 3.89 20.46
N TYR A 72 5.83 3.30 20.19
CA TYR A 72 6.33 2.19 21.01
C TYR A 72 7.09 2.72 22.22
N CYS A 73 6.64 2.33 23.42
CA CYS A 73 7.30 2.69 24.68
C CYS A 73 8.26 1.57 25.10
N ASN A 74 9.56 1.81 24.98
CA ASN A 74 10.59 0.83 25.35
C ASN A 74 10.56 0.45 26.84
N THR A 75 10.12 1.36 27.71
CA THR A 75 10.08 1.12 29.16
C THR A 75 8.93 0.20 29.55
N GLU A 76 7.79 0.32 28.86
CA GLU A 76 6.60 -0.49 29.14
C GLU A 76 6.44 -1.67 28.17
N ASP A 77 7.35 -1.79 27.18
CA ASP A 77 7.36 -2.83 26.15
C ASP A 77 6.01 -2.99 25.42
N LYS A 78 5.37 -1.86 25.11
CA LYS A 78 4.07 -1.85 24.44
C LYS A 78 3.81 -0.56 23.64
N ALA A 79 2.81 -0.61 22.76
CA ALA A 79 2.32 0.57 22.07
C ALA A 79 1.44 1.43 23.01
N LEU A 80 1.70 2.72 23.03
CA LEU A 80 0.94 3.74 23.75
C LEU A 80 0.48 4.84 22.78
N SER A 81 -0.55 5.60 23.19
CA SER A 81 -1.07 6.69 22.37
C SER A 81 -0.08 7.85 22.26
N ILE A 82 -0.05 8.54 21.13
CA ILE A 82 0.76 9.73 20.91
C ILE A 82 0.45 10.82 21.93
N SER A 83 -0.81 10.96 22.39
CA SER A 83 -1.18 11.90 23.43
C SER A 83 -0.43 11.67 24.77
N HIS A 84 -0.14 10.39 25.08
CA HIS A 84 0.69 10.07 26.25
C HIS A 84 2.13 10.59 26.09
N LEU A 85 2.72 10.44 24.89
CA LEU A 85 4.05 10.94 24.58
C LEU A 85 4.11 12.47 24.68
N VAL A 86 3.13 13.16 24.09
CA VAL A 86 3.01 14.63 24.15
C VAL A 86 2.95 15.10 25.60
N SER A 87 2.08 14.50 26.41
CA SER A 87 1.97 14.86 27.85
C SER A 87 3.27 14.61 28.63
N ASN A 88 4.05 13.59 28.25
CA ASN A 88 5.35 13.35 28.87
C ASN A 88 6.37 14.42 28.49
N PHE A 89 6.41 14.84 27.23
CA PHE A 89 7.29 15.91 26.77
C PHE A 89 6.93 17.28 27.37
N GLU A 90 5.63 17.58 27.51
CA GLU A 90 5.18 18.80 28.18
C GLU A 90 5.62 18.86 29.66
N LYS A 91 5.62 17.73 30.36
CA LYS A 91 6.00 17.65 31.78
C LYS A 91 7.51 17.59 32.01
N LYS A 92 8.25 16.87 31.17
CA LYS A 92 9.67 16.54 31.40
C LYS A 92 10.62 17.22 30.43
N GLY A 93 10.09 17.89 29.39
CA GLY A 93 10.90 18.39 28.29
C GLY A 93 11.45 17.25 27.42
N ASN A 94 12.20 17.63 26.39
CA ASN A 94 12.81 16.69 25.43
C ASN A 94 14.23 16.30 25.90
N LYS A 95 14.34 15.76 27.10
CA LYS A 95 15.63 15.29 27.66
C LYS A 95 15.60 13.77 27.86
#